data_4f5eb5f3287f1fdbd3bd36cd5ef42b54
#
_entry.id   4f5eb5f3287f1fdbd3bd36cd5ef42b54
#
_cell.length_a   1.000
_cell.length_b   1.000
_cell.length_c   1.000
_cell.angle_alpha   90.00
_cell.angle_beta   90.00
_cell.angle_gamma   90.00
#
_symmetry.space_group_name_H-M   'P 1'
#
loop_
_entity.id
_entity.type
_entity.pdbx_description
1 polymer ?
#
loop_
_entity_poly.entity_id
_entity_poly.type
_entity_poly.pdbx_seq_one_letter_code
_entity_poly.pdbx_strand_id
1 'polypeptide(L)'
;MLRRSKQQPKRWVCNISISMKIKVIKIGGKLIENADVLASLCDSLASLDEAFVLVHGGGVMGSQLATKLGVEVKMHEGRRITDAATLEIAVMAYAGLANKRVVSALQARGVNACGLSGCDMAVVKSHRRPVKDIDWGFVGDVDAVNADVLSLLLDNGAIPVVSPITFSPAGELLNTNADSVASAVAMGLAHNYDVELVFTMDKAGVLLDVEDESSLIETITPELYAKLLAEQTIHSGMIPKIDNAYKTINAGVGSVRITSPANLTGGTVVVK
;
A
#
# COMPACT_ATOMS: atom_id res chain seq x y z
N MET A 1 39.74 5.68 13.79
CA MET A 1 39.54 4.97 12.50
C MET A 1 38.54 3.83 12.72
N LEU A 2 37.28 4.10 12.52
CA LEU A 2 36.20 3.09 12.61
C LEU A 2 36.04 2.46 11.22
N ARG A 3 36.37 1.19 11.09
CA ARG A 3 36.09 0.40 9.87
C ARG A 3 34.59 0.22 9.77
N ARG A 4 33.92 0.98 8.88
CA ARG A 4 32.59 0.66 8.43
C ARG A 4 32.65 -0.65 7.64
N SER A 5 32.04 -1.71 8.16
CA SER A 5 31.79 -2.93 7.39
C SER A 5 30.91 -2.55 6.20
N LYS A 6 31.41 -2.70 5.00
CA LYS A 6 30.61 -2.61 3.77
C LYS A 6 29.66 -3.79 3.77
N GLN A 7 28.42 -3.60 4.28
CA GLN A 7 27.35 -4.53 3.99
C GLN A 7 27.09 -4.45 2.49
N GLN A 8 27.35 -5.54 1.81
CA GLN A 8 26.97 -5.69 0.40
C GLN A 8 25.43 -5.69 0.31
N PRO A 9 24.85 -5.06 -0.71
CA PRO A 9 23.40 -5.13 -0.92
C PRO A 9 22.98 -6.60 -1.03
N LYS A 10 21.91 -6.97 -0.31
CA LYS A 10 21.31 -8.31 -0.38
C LYS A 10 20.92 -8.57 -1.84
N ARG A 11 21.57 -9.53 -2.48
CA ARG A 11 21.23 -10.00 -3.84
C ARG A 11 20.25 -11.15 -3.67
N TRP A 12 19.00 -10.93 -4.03
CA TRP A 12 18.00 -11.98 -4.12
C TRP A 12 18.29 -12.81 -5.37
N VAL A 13 18.85 -14.01 -5.21
CA VAL A 13 19.15 -14.92 -6.33
C VAL A 13 17.94 -15.82 -6.55
N CYS A 14 17.29 -15.69 -7.69
CA CYS A 14 16.21 -16.57 -8.12
C CYS A 14 16.75 -17.97 -8.38
N ASN A 15 16.40 -18.95 -7.54
CA ASN A 15 16.56 -20.37 -7.82
C ASN A 15 15.28 -20.90 -8.48
N ILE A 16 15.42 -21.51 -9.62
CA ILE A 16 14.38 -22.06 -10.46
C ILE A 16 13.52 -23.05 -9.67
N SER A 17 12.19 -22.88 -9.68
CA SER A 17 11.14 -23.82 -9.32
C SER A 17 10.34 -23.60 -8.00
N ILE A 18 10.66 -22.60 -7.18
CA ILE A 18 9.73 -22.15 -6.14
C ILE A 18 9.44 -20.69 -6.44
N SER A 19 8.18 -20.32 -6.67
CA SER A 19 7.79 -18.92 -6.85
C SER A 19 8.31 -18.13 -5.64
N MET A 20 9.16 -17.12 -5.90
CA MET A 20 9.75 -16.31 -4.84
C MET A 20 8.60 -15.62 -4.08
N LYS A 21 8.61 -15.71 -2.76
CA LYS A 21 7.66 -14.98 -1.92
C LYS A 21 8.01 -13.52 -1.88
N ILE A 22 7.01 -12.69 -2.09
CA ILE A 22 7.12 -11.24 -1.94
C ILE A 22 5.93 -10.69 -1.16
N LYS A 23 6.14 -9.54 -0.54
CA LYS A 23 5.06 -8.80 0.12
C LYS A 23 4.73 -7.53 -0.67
N VAL A 24 3.46 -7.25 -0.86
CA VAL A 24 3.00 -5.91 -1.22
C VAL A 24 2.43 -5.27 0.04
N ILE A 25 3.09 -4.26 0.57
CA ILE A 25 2.77 -3.69 1.88
C ILE A 25 2.17 -2.30 1.67
N LYS A 26 0.93 -2.12 2.11
CA LYS A 26 0.28 -0.82 2.10
C LYS A 26 0.36 -0.17 3.47
N ILE A 27 0.90 1.04 3.52
CA ILE A 27 1.00 1.84 4.75
C ILE A 27 0.13 3.10 4.69
N GLY A 28 -0.44 3.46 5.83
CA GLY A 28 -1.23 4.69 5.98
C GLY A 28 -0.37 5.96 5.95
N GLY A 29 -0.91 7.05 5.41
CA GLY A 29 -0.19 8.33 5.34
C GLY A 29 0.19 8.93 6.70
N LYS A 30 -0.60 8.65 7.75
CA LYS A 30 -0.30 9.11 9.12
C LYS A 30 1.05 8.61 9.66
N LEU A 31 1.47 7.41 9.25
CA LEU A 31 2.75 6.81 9.68
C LEU A 31 3.96 7.57 9.17
N ILE A 32 3.80 8.32 8.07
CA ILE A 32 4.89 9.05 7.42
C ILE A 32 5.12 10.43 8.06
N GLU A 33 4.14 10.94 8.80
CA GLU A 33 4.19 12.27 9.40
C GLU A 33 5.04 12.31 10.67
N ASN A 34 4.97 11.26 11.46
CA ASN A 34 5.76 11.13 12.68
C ASN A 34 7.10 10.44 12.36
N ALA A 35 8.20 11.15 12.60
CA ALA A 35 9.54 10.67 12.28
C ALA A 35 9.91 9.38 13.04
N ASP A 36 9.52 9.26 14.32
CA ASP A 36 9.85 8.11 15.16
C ASP A 36 9.04 6.87 14.73
N VAL A 37 7.75 7.07 14.38
CA VAL A 37 6.89 5.99 13.87
C VAL A 37 7.39 5.51 12.51
N LEU A 38 7.77 6.44 11.62
CA LEU A 38 8.36 6.09 10.32
C LEU A 38 9.69 5.36 10.50
N ALA A 39 10.52 5.80 11.43
CA ALA A 39 11.79 5.16 11.74
C ALA A 39 11.56 3.70 12.19
N SER A 40 10.69 3.46 13.18
CA SER A 40 10.35 2.13 13.67
C SER A 40 9.78 1.23 12.57
N LEU A 41 8.87 1.76 11.74
CA LEU A 41 8.34 1.02 10.59
C LEU A 41 9.45 0.63 9.60
N CYS A 42 10.37 1.56 9.28
CA CYS A 42 11.47 1.28 8.38
C CYS A 42 12.47 0.28 8.97
N ASP A 43 12.65 0.24 10.29
CA ASP A 43 13.43 -0.80 10.96
C ASP A 43 12.77 -2.18 10.78
N SER A 44 11.45 -2.27 10.96
CA SER A 44 10.68 -3.50 10.73
C SER A 44 10.75 -3.94 9.27
N LEU A 45 10.60 -3.01 8.30
CA LEU A 45 10.72 -3.30 6.87
C LEU A 45 12.12 -3.78 6.48
N ALA A 46 13.18 -3.16 7.03
CA ALA A 46 14.55 -3.56 6.77
C ALA A 46 14.92 -4.93 7.34
N SER A 47 14.19 -5.40 8.35
CA SER A 47 14.38 -6.72 8.97
C SER A 47 13.65 -7.85 8.23
N LEU A 48 12.78 -7.55 7.27
CA LEU A 48 12.09 -8.58 6.47
C LEU A 48 13.11 -9.41 5.67
N ASP A 49 12.89 -10.71 5.64
CA ASP A 49 13.68 -11.64 4.82
C ASP A 49 13.19 -11.68 3.37
N GLU A 50 11.91 -11.40 3.13
CA GLU A 50 11.32 -11.37 1.80
C GLU A 50 11.46 -9.99 1.14
N ALA A 51 11.59 -9.99 -0.18
CA ALA A 51 11.48 -8.78 -0.97
C ALA A 51 10.05 -8.20 -0.89
N PHE A 52 9.92 -6.88 -1.02
CA PHE A 52 8.61 -6.25 -0.95
C PHE A 52 8.44 -5.07 -1.91
N VAL A 53 7.21 -4.74 -2.20
CA VAL A 53 6.80 -3.47 -2.79
C VAL A 53 6.04 -2.69 -1.72
N LEU A 54 6.41 -1.44 -1.49
CA LEU A 54 5.72 -0.58 -0.53
C LEU A 54 4.77 0.36 -1.27
N VAL A 55 3.51 0.38 -0.86
CA VAL A 55 2.52 1.37 -1.33
C VAL A 55 2.12 2.24 -0.16
N HIS A 56 2.18 3.55 -0.30
CA HIS A 56 1.86 4.45 0.79
C HIS A 56 0.70 5.38 0.49
N GLY A 57 0.03 5.84 1.54
CA GLY A 57 -0.93 6.94 1.46
C GLY A 57 -0.25 8.30 1.66
N GLY A 58 -1.06 9.37 1.70
CA GLY A 58 -0.56 10.73 1.91
C GLY A 58 -1.66 11.73 2.29
N GLY A 59 -2.88 11.24 2.54
CA GLY A 59 -4.08 12.08 2.68
C GLY A 59 -3.96 13.19 3.73
N VAL A 60 -3.40 12.91 4.89
CA VAL A 60 -3.24 13.90 5.98
C VAL A 60 -2.22 14.96 5.59
N MET A 61 -1.06 14.56 5.05
CA MET A 61 -0.05 15.48 4.52
C MET A 61 -0.63 16.39 3.43
N GLY A 62 -1.43 15.83 2.51
CA GLY A 62 -2.12 16.60 1.49
C GLY A 62 -3.09 17.61 2.08
N SER A 63 -3.87 17.24 3.11
CA SER A 63 -4.77 18.18 3.80
C SER A 63 -4.00 19.31 4.49
N GLN A 64 -2.91 18.98 5.18
CA GLN A 64 -2.06 19.99 5.85
C GLN A 64 -1.43 20.96 4.83
N LEU A 65 -0.95 20.45 3.69
CA LEU A 65 -0.38 21.28 2.64
C LEU A 65 -1.46 22.16 1.99
N ALA A 66 -2.66 21.61 1.72
CA ALA A 66 -3.79 22.37 1.21
C ALA A 66 -4.15 23.56 2.13
N THR A 67 -4.25 23.29 3.44
CA THR A 67 -4.52 24.35 4.44
C THR A 67 -3.45 25.44 4.41
N LYS A 68 -2.16 25.06 4.34
CA LYS A 68 -1.04 26.01 4.28
C LYS A 68 -1.05 26.89 3.01
N LEU A 69 -1.57 26.35 1.91
CA LEU A 69 -1.65 27.03 0.62
C LEU A 69 -3.01 27.70 0.38
N GLY A 70 -3.94 27.63 1.35
CA GLY A 70 -5.26 28.24 1.25
C GLY A 70 -6.20 27.54 0.26
N VAL A 71 -5.94 26.26 -0.04
CA VAL A 71 -6.80 25.45 -0.92
C VAL A 71 -7.81 24.67 -0.10
N GLU A 72 -9.10 24.84 -0.41
CA GLU A 72 -10.18 24.11 0.25
C GLU A 72 -10.18 22.64 -0.18
N VAL A 73 -10.20 21.73 0.81
CA VAL A 73 -10.28 20.30 0.57
C VAL A 73 -11.72 19.83 0.72
N LYS A 74 -12.30 19.32 -0.35
CA LYS A 74 -13.65 18.73 -0.36
C LYS A 74 -13.57 17.22 -0.15
N MET A 75 -14.32 16.72 0.84
CA MET A 75 -14.39 15.29 1.17
C MET A 75 -15.83 14.81 1.05
N HIS A 76 -16.00 13.59 0.55
CA HIS A 76 -17.28 12.88 0.57
C HIS A 76 -17.05 11.44 1.00
N GLU A 77 -17.73 10.99 2.06
CA GLU A 77 -17.60 9.64 2.63
C GLU A 77 -16.14 9.19 2.83
N GLY A 78 -15.30 10.09 3.38
CA GLY A 78 -13.89 9.82 3.64
C GLY A 78 -12.98 9.82 2.40
N ARG A 79 -13.52 10.11 1.22
CA ARG A 79 -12.78 10.20 -0.05
C ARG A 79 -12.65 11.65 -0.48
N ARG A 80 -11.49 11.99 -1.03
CA ARG A 80 -11.19 13.35 -1.49
C ARG A 80 -11.76 13.59 -2.89
N ILE A 81 -12.60 14.62 -3.06
CA ILE A 81 -12.90 15.17 -4.36
C ILE A 81 -11.66 15.95 -4.80
N THR A 82 -11.17 15.69 -6.00
CA THR A 82 -9.86 16.18 -6.44
C THR A 82 -10.04 17.07 -7.66
N ASP A 83 -10.19 18.37 -7.46
CA ASP A 83 -10.09 19.37 -8.53
C ASP A 83 -8.62 19.60 -8.93
N ALA A 84 -8.36 20.48 -9.90
CA ALA A 84 -7.02 20.70 -10.41
C ALA A 84 -6.05 21.19 -9.31
N ALA A 85 -6.46 22.15 -8.48
CA ALA A 85 -5.63 22.67 -7.40
C ALA A 85 -5.34 21.59 -6.33
N THR A 86 -6.34 20.79 -5.99
CA THR A 86 -6.22 19.67 -5.06
C THR A 86 -5.32 18.57 -5.64
N LEU A 87 -5.33 18.32 -6.96
CA LEU A 87 -4.44 17.39 -7.63
C LEU A 87 -2.97 17.82 -7.52
N GLU A 88 -2.67 19.10 -7.80
CA GLU A 88 -1.32 19.63 -7.66
C GLU A 88 -0.77 19.42 -6.23
N ILE A 89 -1.60 19.70 -5.22
CA ILE A 89 -1.27 19.44 -3.82
C ILE A 89 -1.03 17.96 -3.56
N ALA A 90 -1.87 17.09 -4.10
CA ALA A 90 -1.72 15.65 -3.95
C ALA A 90 -0.40 15.16 -4.57
N VAL A 91 -0.03 15.66 -5.74
CA VAL A 91 1.26 15.34 -6.40
C VAL A 91 2.44 15.80 -5.53
N MET A 92 2.44 17.06 -5.10
CA MET A 92 3.50 17.60 -4.24
C MET A 92 3.62 16.83 -2.92
N ALA A 93 2.49 16.55 -2.27
CA ALA A 93 2.47 15.89 -0.97
C ALA A 93 2.78 14.40 -1.07
N TYR A 94 2.17 13.67 -2.02
CA TYR A 94 2.28 12.21 -2.06
C TYR A 94 3.48 11.75 -2.86
N ALA A 95 3.60 12.13 -4.13
CA ALA A 95 4.72 11.71 -4.98
C ALA A 95 6.03 12.43 -4.62
N GLY A 96 5.92 13.67 -4.14
CA GLY A 96 7.06 14.45 -3.67
C GLY A 96 7.45 14.10 -2.23
N LEU A 97 6.82 14.77 -1.27
CA LEU A 97 7.30 14.79 0.12
C LEU A 97 7.16 13.42 0.83
N ALA A 98 5.96 12.81 0.80
CA ALA A 98 5.71 11.54 1.50
C ALA A 98 6.58 10.42 0.94
N ASN A 99 6.60 10.26 -0.38
CA ASN A 99 7.39 9.26 -1.07
C ASN A 99 8.89 9.38 -0.73
N LYS A 100 9.45 10.59 -0.83
CA LYS A 100 10.89 10.81 -0.59
C LYS A 100 11.27 10.67 0.89
N ARG A 101 10.38 10.98 1.82
CA ARG A 101 10.61 10.68 3.25
C ARG A 101 10.76 9.18 3.49
N VAL A 102 9.85 8.37 2.93
CA VAL A 102 9.91 6.90 3.05
C VAL A 102 11.18 6.36 2.41
N VAL A 103 11.46 6.76 1.17
CA VAL A 103 12.67 6.32 0.44
C VAL A 103 13.95 6.68 1.22
N SER A 104 14.08 7.91 1.70
CA SER A 104 15.23 8.34 2.46
C SER A 104 15.39 7.55 3.76
N ALA A 105 14.30 7.28 4.48
CA ALA A 105 14.31 6.50 5.71
C ALA A 105 14.73 5.04 5.49
N LEU A 106 14.31 4.42 4.39
CA LEU A 106 14.71 3.08 3.98
C LEU A 106 16.18 3.03 3.53
N GLN A 107 16.63 4.02 2.74
CA GLN A 107 18.03 4.13 2.31
C GLN A 107 18.97 4.28 3.51
N ALA A 108 18.59 5.03 4.54
CA ALA A 108 19.36 5.17 5.78
C ALA A 108 19.57 3.83 6.52
N ARG A 109 18.76 2.82 6.22
CA ARG A 109 18.81 1.44 6.77
C ARG A 109 19.45 0.42 5.82
N GLY A 110 20.02 0.89 4.71
CA GLY A 110 20.65 0.03 3.70
C GLY A 110 19.66 -0.71 2.78
N VAL A 111 18.38 -0.35 2.83
CA VAL A 111 17.38 -0.85 1.88
C VAL A 111 17.47 -0.01 0.61
N ASN A 112 17.76 -0.64 -0.53
CA ASN A 112 17.88 0.04 -1.83
C ASN A 112 16.50 0.41 -2.38
N ALA A 113 15.87 1.43 -1.80
CA ALA A 113 14.50 1.85 -2.13
C ALA A 113 14.47 2.80 -3.33
N CYS A 114 13.51 2.58 -4.24
CA CYS A 114 13.23 3.41 -5.41
C CYS A 114 11.81 3.99 -5.32
N GLY A 115 11.70 5.32 -5.24
CA GLY A 115 10.39 5.99 -5.16
C GLY A 115 9.80 6.25 -6.53
N LEU A 116 8.55 5.81 -6.70
CA LEU A 116 7.77 5.86 -7.94
C LEU A 116 6.38 6.46 -7.70
N SER A 117 5.86 7.08 -8.72
CA SER A 117 4.42 7.30 -8.93
C SER A 117 3.94 6.43 -10.10
N GLY A 118 2.65 6.31 -10.33
CA GLY A 118 2.13 5.43 -11.38
C GLY A 118 2.58 5.82 -12.79
N CYS A 119 2.92 7.08 -13.04
CA CYS A 119 3.42 7.53 -14.34
C CYS A 119 4.89 7.16 -14.59
N ASP A 120 5.68 6.92 -13.54
CA ASP A 120 7.06 6.51 -13.70
C ASP A 120 7.12 5.11 -14.31
N MET A 121 7.77 4.98 -15.45
CA MET A 121 7.81 3.73 -16.25
C MET A 121 6.43 3.09 -16.50
N ALA A 122 5.36 3.89 -16.45
CA ALA A 122 3.96 3.45 -16.57
C ALA A 122 3.56 2.35 -15.56
N VAL A 123 4.05 2.43 -14.33
CA VAL A 123 3.88 1.39 -13.30
C VAL A 123 2.40 1.16 -12.97
N VAL A 124 1.57 2.22 -12.87
CA VAL A 124 0.13 2.09 -12.62
C VAL A 124 -0.66 3.01 -13.54
N LYS A 125 -1.35 2.42 -14.50
CA LYS A 125 -2.31 3.11 -15.39
C LYS A 125 -3.69 3.13 -14.75
N SER A 126 -4.39 4.24 -14.96
CA SER A 126 -5.75 4.45 -14.46
C SER A 126 -6.56 5.22 -15.48
N HIS A 127 -7.88 5.16 -15.38
CA HIS A 127 -8.77 6.12 -16.02
C HIS A 127 -9.36 7.05 -14.98
N ARG A 128 -9.80 8.23 -15.42
CA ARG A 128 -10.56 9.16 -14.57
C ARG A 128 -11.88 8.51 -14.20
N ARG A 129 -12.21 8.53 -12.90
CA ARG A 129 -13.46 7.97 -12.40
C ARG A 129 -14.66 8.59 -13.12
N PRO A 130 -15.55 7.77 -13.71
CA PRO A 130 -16.74 8.29 -14.37
C PRO A 130 -17.63 9.09 -13.42
N VAL A 131 -18.14 10.21 -13.90
CA VAL A 131 -19.14 11.02 -13.17
C VAL A 131 -20.44 10.22 -13.09
N LYS A 132 -20.97 10.09 -11.88
CA LYS A 132 -22.30 9.56 -11.58
C LYS A 132 -23.03 10.61 -10.75
N ASP A 133 -23.40 10.28 -9.51
CA ASP A 133 -24.02 11.21 -8.57
C ASP A 133 -23.06 12.33 -8.12
N ILE A 134 -21.76 12.06 -8.19
CA ILE A 134 -20.69 12.97 -7.78
C ILE A 134 -19.63 13.06 -8.87
N ASP A 135 -19.23 14.28 -9.20
CA ASP A 135 -18.00 14.52 -9.95
C ASP A 135 -16.80 14.49 -8.99
N TRP A 136 -16.02 13.43 -9.09
CA TRP A 136 -14.83 13.26 -8.28
C TRP A 136 -13.60 14.03 -8.76
N GLY A 137 -13.72 14.70 -9.92
CA GLY A 137 -12.62 15.41 -10.55
C GLY A 137 -11.51 14.46 -11.04
N PHE A 138 -10.28 14.74 -10.68
CA PHE A 138 -9.10 13.96 -11.08
C PHE A 138 -8.84 12.74 -10.17
N VAL A 139 -9.90 12.04 -9.80
CA VAL A 139 -9.77 10.74 -9.10
C VAL A 139 -9.60 9.63 -10.12
N GLY A 140 -8.62 8.75 -9.89
CA GLY A 140 -8.31 7.60 -10.74
C GLY A 140 -8.88 6.29 -10.23
N ASP A 141 -9.32 5.44 -11.16
CA ASP A 141 -9.58 4.02 -10.95
C ASP A 141 -8.54 3.23 -11.74
N VAL A 142 -7.91 2.23 -11.10
CA VAL A 142 -6.78 1.51 -11.69
C VAL A 142 -7.25 0.58 -12.80
N ASP A 143 -6.60 0.66 -13.95
CA ASP A 143 -6.84 -0.20 -15.12
C ASP A 143 -5.81 -1.33 -15.23
N ALA A 144 -4.53 -0.99 -15.05
CA ALA A 144 -3.44 -1.94 -15.23
C ALA A 144 -2.19 -1.56 -14.41
N VAL A 145 -1.41 -2.58 -14.09
CA VAL A 145 -0.09 -2.46 -13.46
C VAL A 145 0.96 -3.05 -14.40
N ASN A 146 2.06 -2.33 -14.58
CA ASN A 146 3.24 -2.83 -15.29
C ASN A 146 4.09 -3.68 -14.34
N ALA A 147 3.68 -4.95 -14.19
CA ALA A 147 4.35 -5.89 -13.30
C ALA A 147 5.79 -6.20 -13.72
N ASP A 148 6.10 -6.14 -15.02
CA ASP A 148 7.45 -6.40 -15.55
C ASP A 148 8.47 -5.39 -15.02
N VAL A 149 8.09 -4.11 -14.94
CA VAL A 149 8.95 -3.07 -14.37
C VAL A 149 9.18 -3.28 -12.88
N LEU A 150 8.12 -3.63 -12.14
CA LEU A 150 8.26 -3.92 -10.71
C LEU A 150 9.14 -5.16 -10.49
N SER A 151 8.96 -6.21 -11.28
CA SER A 151 9.80 -7.41 -11.26
C SER A 151 11.25 -7.08 -11.59
N LEU A 152 11.50 -6.27 -12.63
CA LEU A 152 12.86 -5.83 -12.98
C LEU A 152 13.55 -5.13 -11.82
N LEU A 153 12.86 -4.28 -11.09
CA LEU A 153 13.41 -3.59 -9.91
C LEU A 153 13.71 -4.57 -8.79
N LEU A 154 12.76 -5.44 -8.44
CA LEU A 154 12.91 -6.46 -7.40
C LEU A 154 14.07 -7.41 -7.71
N ASP A 155 14.18 -7.92 -8.94
CA ASP A 155 15.23 -8.84 -9.40
C ASP A 155 16.63 -8.20 -9.34
N ASN A 156 16.70 -6.87 -9.43
CA ASN A 156 17.93 -6.11 -9.27
C ASN A 156 18.15 -5.58 -7.83
N GLY A 157 17.39 -6.08 -6.87
CA GLY A 157 17.55 -5.74 -5.44
C GLY A 157 17.10 -4.32 -5.08
N ALA A 158 16.26 -3.70 -5.93
CA ALA A 158 15.62 -2.43 -5.63
C ALA A 158 14.21 -2.65 -5.07
N ILE A 159 13.86 -1.92 -4.03
CA ILE A 159 12.53 -1.97 -3.38
C ILE A 159 11.67 -0.82 -3.92
N PRO A 160 10.63 -1.10 -4.73
CA PRO A 160 9.73 -0.07 -5.21
C PRO A 160 8.90 0.53 -4.07
N VAL A 161 8.85 1.87 -3.99
CA VAL A 161 8.00 2.63 -3.08
C VAL A 161 7.02 3.44 -3.92
N VAL A 162 5.79 3.01 -4.01
CA VAL A 162 4.78 3.54 -4.94
C VAL A 162 3.85 4.51 -4.22
N SER A 163 3.74 5.72 -4.75
CA SER A 163 2.75 6.71 -4.30
C SER A 163 1.41 6.51 -5.03
N PRO A 164 0.27 6.97 -4.45
CA PRO A 164 -1.04 6.80 -5.06
C PRO A 164 -1.37 7.88 -6.11
N ILE A 165 -0.35 8.41 -6.78
CA ILE A 165 -0.52 9.25 -7.97
C ILE A 165 -0.34 8.36 -9.19
N THR A 166 -1.41 8.21 -9.97
CA THR A 166 -1.44 7.41 -11.20
C THR A 166 -1.60 8.31 -12.43
N PHE A 167 -1.73 7.75 -13.61
CA PHE A 167 -1.91 8.52 -14.82
C PHE A 167 -2.86 7.85 -15.79
N SER A 168 -3.54 8.66 -16.62
CA SER A 168 -4.37 8.19 -17.72
C SER A 168 -3.57 8.07 -19.02
N PRO A 169 -4.05 7.27 -20.01
CA PRO A 169 -3.43 7.21 -21.34
C PRO A 169 -3.38 8.57 -22.06
N ALA A 170 -4.22 9.53 -21.63
CA ALA A 170 -4.20 10.91 -22.15
C ALA A 170 -3.10 11.79 -21.51
N GLY A 171 -2.31 11.24 -20.57
CA GLY A 171 -1.25 11.96 -19.87
C GLY A 171 -1.72 12.77 -18.67
N GLU A 172 -2.97 12.63 -18.23
CA GLU A 172 -3.46 13.27 -17.01
C GLU A 172 -2.96 12.53 -15.78
N LEU A 173 -2.48 13.28 -14.77
CA LEU A 173 -2.22 12.72 -13.44
C LEU A 173 -3.54 12.54 -12.69
N LEU A 174 -3.63 11.49 -11.90
CA LEU A 174 -4.82 11.11 -11.15
C LEU A 174 -4.48 10.78 -9.70
N ASN A 175 -5.32 11.26 -8.78
CA ASN A 175 -5.26 10.89 -7.37
C ASN A 175 -6.04 9.59 -7.15
N THR A 176 -5.36 8.52 -6.80
CA THR A 176 -5.95 7.18 -6.68
C THR A 176 -5.93 6.72 -5.23
N ASN A 177 -6.86 5.85 -4.85
CA ASN A 177 -6.87 5.26 -3.52
C ASN A 177 -5.68 4.31 -3.34
N ALA A 178 -4.89 4.49 -2.27
CA ALA A 178 -3.69 3.69 -2.02
C ALA A 178 -3.97 2.20 -1.78
N ASP A 179 -5.13 1.84 -1.20
CA ASP A 179 -5.52 0.43 -1.02
C ASP A 179 -5.81 -0.20 -2.38
N SER A 180 -6.45 0.55 -3.30
CA SER A 180 -6.70 0.10 -4.68
C SER A 180 -5.41 -0.08 -5.46
N VAL A 181 -4.44 0.84 -5.31
CA VAL A 181 -3.11 0.72 -5.93
C VAL A 181 -2.39 -0.52 -5.39
N ALA A 182 -2.39 -0.74 -4.06
CA ALA A 182 -1.74 -1.89 -3.45
C ALA A 182 -2.35 -3.22 -3.90
N SER A 183 -3.69 -3.31 -3.94
CA SER A 183 -4.39 -4.50 -4.44
C SER A 183 -4.06 -4.75 -5.91
N ALA A 184 -4.05 -3.72 -6.77
CA ALA A 184 -3.71 -3.87 -8.18
C ALA A 184 -2.25 -4.29 -8.39
N VAL A 185 -1.31 -3.72 -7.63
CA VAL A 185 0.11 -4.11 -7.64
C VAL A 185 0.27 -5.58 -7.22
N ALA A 186 -0.41 -6.01 -6.14
CA ALA A 186 -0.38 -7.39 -5.68
C ALA A 186 -0.94 -8.36 -6.74
N MET A 187 -2.08 -8.04 -7.35
CA MET A 187 -2.67 -8.86 -8.42
C MET A 187 -1.76 -8.94 -9.65
N GLY A 188 -1.14 -7.82 -10.06
CA GLY A 188 -0.20 -7.79 -11.19
C GLY A 188 1.02 -8.68 -10.95
N LEU A 189 1.59 -8.64 -9.74
CA LEU A 189 2.78 -9.43 -9.37
C LEU A 189 2.47 -10.91 -9.10
N ALA A 190 1.23 -11.26 -8.77
CA ALA A 190 0.84 -12.64 -8.47
C ALA A 190 0.99 -13.62 -9.67
N HIS A 191 1.17 -13.11 -10.90
CA HIS A 191 1.50 -13.94 -12.05
C HIS A 191 2.95 -14.47 -12.03
N ASN A 192 3.86 -13.76 -11.34
CA ASN A 192 5.28 -14.07 -11.33
C ASN A 192 5.79 -14.54 -9.95
N TYR A 193 5.06 -14.20 -8.87
CA TYR A 193 5.49 -14.40 -7.48
C TYR A 193 4.39 -15.01 -6.63
N ASP A 194 4.78 -15.63 -5.51
CA ASP A 194 3.86 -15.93 -4.39
C ASP A 194 3.69 -14.65 -3.57
N VAL A 195 2.56 -13.97 -3.76
CA VAL A 195 2.32 -12.62 -3.20
C VAL A 195 1.47 -12.70 -1.94
N GLU A 196 1.98 -12.11 -0.86
CA GLU A 196 1.17 -11.72 0.30
C GLU A 196 0.89 -10.20 0.24
N LEU A 197 -0.39 -9.80 0.17
CA LEU A 197 -0.78 -8.39 0.32
C LEU A 197 -0.97 -8.06 1.80
N VAL A 198 -0.28 -7.04 2.30
CA VAL A 198 -0.33 -6.62 3.70
C VAL A 198 -0.93 -5.22 3.82
N PHE A 199 -2.08 -5.11 4.47
CA PHE A 199 -2.67 -3.83 4.85
C PHE A 199 -2.32 -3.49 6.29
N THR A 200 -1.65 -2.36 6.52
CA THR A 200 -1.43 -1.86 7.87
C THR A 200 -2.56 -0.95 8.33
N MET A 201 -2.95 -1.09 9.58
CA MET A 201 -3.97 -0.29 10.24
C MET A 201 -3.62 -0.03 11.72
N ASP A 202 -4.44 0.77 12.41
CA ASP A 202 -4.16 1.16 13.80
C ASP A 202 -4.37 0.00 14.82
N LYS A 203 -5.08 -1.06 14.44
CA LYS A 203 -5.32 -2.26 15.27
C LYS A 203 -4.42 -3.43 14.83
N ALA A 204 -4.21 -4.38 15.72
CA ALA A 204 -3.37 -5.55 15.47
C ALA A 204 -3.88 -6.46 14.33
N GLY A 205 -5.14 -6.37 13.96
CA GLY A 205 -5.81 -7.14 12.93
C GLY A 205 -7.33 -7.02 13.03
N VAL A 206 -8.04 -8.05 12.59
CA VAL A 206 -9.50 -8.16 12.75
C VAL A 206 -9.80 -8.67 14.15
N LEU A 207 -10.51 -7.88 14.92
CA LEU A 207 -10.93 -8.20 16.29
C LEU A 207 -12.40 -8.56 16.32
N LEU A 208 -12.81 -9.52 17.13
CA LEU A 208 -14.21 -9.78 17.44
C LEU A 208 -14.81 -8.64 18.28
N ASP A 209 -14.05 -8.15 19.25
CA ASP A 209 -14.35 -6.94 20.03
C ASP A 209 -13.25 -5.91 19.80
N VAL A 210 -13.61 -4.73 19.30
CA VAL A 210 -12.67 -3.66 18.95
C VAL A 210 -11.91 -3.13 20.17
N GLU A 211 -12.48 -3.27 21.37
CA GLU A 211 -11.88 -2.81 22.62
C GLU A 211 -11.03 -3.90 23.30
N ASP A 212 -11.10 -5.15 22.82
CA ASP A 212 -10.33 -6.27 23.35
C ASP A 212 -9.31 -6.78 22.31
N GLU A 213 -8.05 -6.41 22.48
CA GLU A 213 -6.96 -6.87 21.58
C GLU A 213 -6.71 -8.39 21.64
N SER A 214 -7.13 -9.07 22.73
CA SER A 214 -7.04 -10.52 22.82
C SER A 214 -8.05 -11.27 21.96
N SER A 215 -9.06 -10.57 21.46
CA SER A 215 -10.10 -11.09 20.55
C SER A 215 -9.64 -11.18 19.06
N LEU A 216 -8.33 -11.10 18.82
CA LEU A 216 -7.76 -11.17 17.48
C LEU A 216 -8.10 -12.48 16.77
N ILE A 217 -8.64 -12.37 15.57
CA ILE A 217 -8.86 -13.50 14.67
C ILE A 217 -7.59 -13.71 13.85
N GLU A 218 -6.82 -14.76 14.10
CA GLU A 218 -5.56 -15.01 13.41
C GLU A 218 -5.74 -15.38 11.93
N THR A 219 -6.80 -16.15 11.62
CA THR A 219 -7.06 -16.60 10.24
C THR A 219 -8.54 -16.50 9.91
N ILE A 220 -8.84 -15.93 8.75
CA ILE A 220 -10.20 -15.84 8.22
C ILE A 220 -10.27 -16.67 6.93
N THR A 221 -11.04 -17.78 7.00
CA THR A 221 -11.45 -18.58 5.84
C THR A 221 -12.81 -18.11 5.31
N PRO A 222 -13.21 -18.50 4.09
CA PRO A 222 -14.55 -18.19 3.58
C PRO A 222 -15.68 -18.66 4.50
N GLU A 223 -15.54 -19.85 5.10
CA GLU A 223 -16.55 -20.42 6.01
C GLU A 223 -16.64 -19.58 7.30
N LEU A 224 -15.49 -19.22 7.89
CA LEU A 224 -15.47 -18.37 9.08
C LEU A 224 -16.06 -16.99 8.76
N TYR A 225 -15.71 -16.41 7.62
CA TYR A 225 -16.24 -15.10 7.23
C TYR A 225 -17.76 -15.13 7.06
N ALA A 226 -18.30 -16.16 6.39
CA ALA A 226 -19.75 -16.33 6.25
C ALA A 226 -20.45 -16.46 7.62
N LYS A 227 -19.84 -17.20 8.58
CA LYS A 227 -20.33 -17.32 9.95
C LYS A 227 -20.34 -15.97 10.66
N LEU A 228 -19.23 -15.22 10.63
CA LEU A 228 -19.09 -13.90 11.27
C LEU A 228 -20.12 -12.89 10.73
N LEU A 229 -20.41 -12.93 9.42
CA LEU A 229 -21.44 -12.11 8.80
C LEU A 229 -22.86 -12.50 9.29
N ALA A 230 -23.16 -13.82 9.33
CA ALA A 230 -24.45 -14.30 9.77
C ALA A 230 -24.74 -13.98 11.24
N GLU A 231 -23.73 -14.07 12.09
CA GLU A 231 -23.79 -13.77 13.53
C GLU A 231 -23.68 -12.27 13.84
N GLN A 232 -23.40 -11.42 12.83
CA GLN A 232 -23.17 -9.97 12.98
C GLN A 232 -22.07 -9.63 14.02
N THR A 233 -21.12 -10.52 14.17
CA THR A 233 -20.02 -10.39 15.15
C THR A 233 -18.84 -9.60 14.60
N ILE A 234 -18.77 -9.36 13.28
CA ILE A 234 -17.73 -8.57 12.66
C ILE A 234 -18.12 -7.10 12.58
N HIS A 235 -17.21 -6.21 12.96
CA HIS A 235 -17.44 -4.77 12.87
C HIS A 235 -17.67 -4.32 11.42
N SER A 236 -18.73 -3.53 11.18
CA SER A 236 -19.17 -3.12 9.84
C SER A 236 -18.07 -2.46 8.98
N GLY A 237 -17.13 -1.74 9.61
CA GLY A 237 -15.98 -1.14 8.92
C GLY A 237 -14.94 -2.13 8.40
N MET A 238 -14.96 -3.40 8.88
CA MET A 238 -14.04 -4.45 8.43
C MET A 238 -14.59 -5.23 7.24
N ILE A 239 -15.91 -5.28 7.07
CA ILE A 239 -16.56 -6.01 5.97
C ILE A 239 -15.99 -5.61 4.59
N PRO A 240 -15.94 -4.32 4.21
CA PRO A 240 -15.39 -3.92 2.91
C PRO A 240 -13.91 -4.29 2.71
N LYS A 241 -13.15 -4.37 3.81
CA LYS A 241 -11.72 -4.76 3.75
C LYS A 241 -11.57 -6.25 3.49
N ILE A 242 -12.37 -7.09 4.14
CA ILE A 242 -12.33 -8.54 3.95
C ILE A 242 -12.90 -8.90 2.57
N ASP A 243 -13.96 -8.22 2.12
CA ASP A 243 -14.49 -8.39 0.75
C ASP A 243 -13.42 -8.05 -0.29
N ASN A 244 -12.68 -6.94 -0.10
CA ASN A 244 -11.58 -6.58 -0.98
C ASN A 244 -10.42 -7.60 -0.90
N ALA A 245 -10.15 -8.16 0.28
CA ALA A 245 -9.16 -9.22 0.45
C ALA A 245 -9.56 -10.46 -0.38
N TYR A 246 -10.79 -10.94 -0.28
CA TYR A 246 -11.26 -12.08 -1.09
C TYR A 246 -11.26 -11.78 -2.59
N LYS A 247 -11.64 -10.57 -3.00
CA LYS A 247 -11.53 -10.16 -4.40
C LYS A 247 -10.08 -10.26 -4.90
N THR A 248 -9.14 -9.85 -4.08
CA THR A 248 -7.71 -9.85 -4.40
C THR A 248 -7.15 -11.28 -4.45
N ILE A 249 -7.53 -12.14 -3.50
CA ILE A 249 -7.16 -13.57 -3.45
C ILE A 249 -7.74 -14.32 -4.67
N ASN A 250 -8.98 -14.05 -5.03
CA ASN A 250 -9.63 -14.67 -6.20
C ASN A 250 -8.98 -14.24 -7.53
N ALA A 251 -8.27 -13.12 -7.53
CA ALA A 251 -7.47 -12.66 -8.68
C ALA A 251 -6.03 -13.22 -8.69
N GLY A 252 -5.70 -14.18 -7.81
CA GLY A 252 -4.44 -14.91 -7.83
C GLY A 252 -3.43 -14.58 -6.73
N VAL A 253 -3.71 -13.61 -5.85
CA VAL A 253 -2.85 -13.32 -4.68
C VAL A 253 -2.98 -14.45 -3.66
N GLY A 254 -1.85 -14.91 -3.11
CA GLY A 254 -1.80 -16.06 -2.21
C GLY A 254 -2.55 -15.87 -0.90
N SER A 255 -2.36 -14.72 -0.26
CA SER A 255 -3.06 -14.35 0.98
C SER A 255 -3.12 -12.84 1.15
N VAL A 256 -4.03 -12.38 2.01
CA VAL A 256 -4.09 -10.96 2.43
C VAL A 256 -3.96 -10.89 3.95
N ARG A 257 -3.01 -10.10 4.41
CA ARG A 257 -2.78 -9.84 5.83
C ARG A 257 -3.32 -8.46 6.22
N ILE A 258 -3.98 -8.40 7.37
CA ILE A 258 -4.42 -7.17 8.01
C ILE A 258 -3.72 -7.10 9.37
N THR A 259 -2.91 -6.06 9.59
CA THR A 259 -2.04 -6.00 10.76
C THR A 259 -1.70 -4.57 11.17
N SER A 260 -1.00 -4.41 12.29
CA SER A 260 -0.43 -3.12 12.68
C SER A 260 0.95 -2.90 12.02
N PRO A 261 1.38 -1.64 11.84
CA PRO A 261 2.71 -1.34 11.30
C PRO A 261 3.86 -1.81 12.20
N ALA A 262 3.58 -2.07 13.47
CA ALA A 262 4.58 -2.57 14.44
C ALA A 262 4.82 -4.09 14.32
N ASN A 263 3.92 -4.84 13.65
CA ASN A 263 4.04 -6.29 13.52
C ASN A 263 3.62 -6.77 12.13
N LEU A 264 4.48 -6.58 11.15
CA LEU A 264 4.19 -6.88 9.73
C LEU A 264 4.04 -8.39 9.43
N THR A 265 4.36 -9.26 10.38
CA THR A 265 4.27 -10.72 10.24
C THR A 265 3.15 -11.35 11.06
N GLY A 266 2.55 -10.59 11.99
CA GLY A 266 1.40 -11.00 12.80
C GLY A 266 0.07 -10.50 12.23
N GLY A 267 -0.95 -10.43 13.09
CA GLY A 267 -2.29 -9.96 12.73
C GLY A 267 -3.17 -11.03 12.12
N THR A 268 -4.15 -10.62 11.32
CA THR A 268 -5.13 -11.51 10.69
C THR A 268 -4.71 -11.85 9.27
N VAL A 269 -4.72 -13.12 8.92
CA VAL A 269 -4.50 -13.60 7.54
C VAL A 269 -5.81 -14.06 6.94
N VAL A 270 -6.22 -13.46 5.83
CA VAL A 270 -7.35 -13.93 5.01
C VAL A 270 -6.79 -14.87 3.96
N VAL A 271 -7.37 -16.07 3.88
CA VAL A 271 -6.96 -17.15 2.97
C VAL A 271 -8.14 -17.67 2.15
N LYS A 272 -7.80 -18.42 1.08
CA LYS A 272 -8.78 -19.02 0.17
C LYS A 272 -9.52 -20.18 0.82
#